data_b00dffc75b91295990c5a8394d13c7dc
#
_entry.id   b00dffc75b91295990c5a8394d13c7dc
#
_cell.length_a   1.000
_cell.length_b   1.000
_cell.length_c   1.000
_cell.angle_alpha   90.00
_cell.angle_beta   90.00
_cell.angle_gamma   90.00
#
_symmetry.space_group_name_H-M   'P 1'
#
loop_
_entity.id
_entity.type
_entity.pdbx_description
1 polymer ?
#
loop_
_entity_poly.entity_id
_entity_poly.type
_entity_poly.pdbx_seq_one_letter_code
_entity_poly.pdbx_strand_id
1 'polypeptide(L)'
;MERHDKECLERLIDREVKARLGAGTARGVALLQHGDDPVIEPGELLVRVFIATGGGPAGDRRSLDEWAQAHQAGMRQIRRELSLRLPPARLLEFTVDGAGDPGAAARITMPDDPALTAEPLSARELVEAALAVLRSSYVFPDRAEQAATAIEARLAAGEYDGLDEESLAERLTAQLSEACADKHLRVRMMPPLAVRREPAGPADRQEPGGPGPGPGPGHGPDRRERGHPGSYGIQRVERLEGNVGYLDLRGVAHPADAGPAIAAAMELVAGTYALIIDLRRNHGGSPHGVAFWCSYLFPGGDTHLSDIFHADTGETTQFWTLAYVPGARYLDRLVYLLTSHETFSGGEDFCYSLQAQGRAQVIGEATGGGAHPTRMVPLSSTLAIGVPFARSINPVTGTNWQGTGVMPDVAVPAGQAYDVAYAKALRHVLSISVPPPIADEARDALAARPAAERG
;
A
#
# COMPACT_ATOMS: atom_id res chain seq x y z
N MET A 1 4.80 20.60 0.98
CA MET A 1 5.76 19.48 1.19
C MET A 1 6.62 19.87 2.37
N GLU A 2 6.70 19.02 3.39
CA GLU A 2 7.52 19.29 4.57
C GLU A 2 9.02 19.30 4.19
N ARG A 3 9.83 20.05 4.94
CA ARG A 3 11.27 20.24 4.64
C ARG A 3 12.03 18.90 4.59
N HIS A 4 11.66 17.95 5.44
CA HIS A 4 12.28 16.61 5.49
C HIS A 4 11.97 15.78 4.24
N ASP A 5 10.73 15.82 3.78
CA ASP A 5 10.29 15.12 2.57
C ASP A 5 10.97 15.69 1.32
N LYS A 6 11.12 17.03 1.27
CA LYS A 6 11.81 17.73 0.20
C LYS A 6 13.27 17.29 0.08
N GLU A 7 14.03 17.25 1.20
CA GLU A 7 15.42 16.83 1.23
C GLU A 7 15.61 15.35 0.87
N CYS A 8 14.68 14.49 1.25
CA CYS A 8 14.71 13.07 0.89
C CYS A 8 14.50 12.87 -0.61
N LEU A 9 13.54 13.60 -1.18
CA LEU A 9 13.22 13.56 -2.60
C LEU A 9 14.34 14.17 -3.46
N GLU A 10 14.94 15.26 -3.01
CA GLU A 10 16.14 15.85 -3.68
C GLU A 10 17.29 14.86 -3.76
N ARG A 11 17.60 14.14 -2.68
CA ARG A 11 18.64 13.09 -2.68
C ARG A 11 18.34 11.94 -3.62
N LEU A 12 17.07 11.52 -3.68
CA LEU A 12 16.63 10.46 -4.59
C LEU A 12 16.81 10.89 -6.05
N ILE A 13 16.36 12.08 -6.40
CA ILE A 13 16.45 12.63 -7.75
C ILE A 13 17.92 12.88 -8.12
N ASP A 14 18.73 13.42 -7.22
CA ASP A 14 20.16 13.64 -7.42
C ASP A 14 20.90 12.35 -7.78
N ARG A 15 20.60 11.27 -7.09
CA ARG A 15 21.14 9.94 -7.38
C ARG A 15 20.76 9.47 -8.80
N GLU A 16 19.49 9.58 -9.17
CA GLU A 16 18.99 9.17 -10.49
C GLU A 16 19.57 10.03 -11.62
N VAL A 17 19.66 11.34 -11.40
CA VAL A 17 20.26 12.28 -12.35
C VAL A 17 21.76 11.98 -12.57
N LYS A 18 22.50 11.75 -11.50
CA LYS A 18 23.93 11.39 -11.58
C LYS A 18 24.19 10.06 -12.27
N ALA A 19 23.30 9.08 -12.05
CA ALA A 19 23.37 7.78 -12.71
C ALA A 19 23.20 7.88 -14.23
N ARG A 20 22.41 8.84 -14.73
CA ARG A 20 22.05 8.97 -16.16
C ARG A 20 22.87 10.00 -16.93
N LEU A 21 23.27 11.08 -16.25
CA LEU A 21 24.08 12.15 -16.85
C LEU A 21 25.59 12.03 -16.52
N GLY A 22 25.93 11.06 -15.65
CA GLY A 22 27.29 10.87 -15.16
C GLY A 22 27.60 11.71 -13.91
N ALA A 23 28.20 11.07 -12.91
CA ALA A 23 28.50 11.68 -11.61
C ALA A 23 29.48 12.90 -11.70
N GLY A 24 30.28 13.00 -12.77
CA GLY A 24 31.16 14.13 -13.02
C GLY A 24 30.47 15.32 -13.66
N THR A 25 29.28 15.14 -14.22
CA THR A 25 28.55 16.16 -15.00
C THR A 25 27.43 16.81 -14.16
N ALA A 26 26.69 16.04 -13.36
CA ALA A 26 25.64 16.55 -12.49
C ALA A 26 26.21 16.85 -11.10
N ARG A 27 26.14 18.10 -10.64
CA ARG A 27 26.60 18.53 -9.31
C ARG A 27 25.56 18.42 -8.22
N GLY A 28 24.30 18.51 -8.56
CA GLY A 28 23.20 18.44 -7.60
C GLY A 28 21.84 18.71 -8.21
N VAL A 29 20.82 18.58 -7.41
CA VAL A 29 19.42 18.85 -7.75
C VAL A 29 18.79 19.70 -6.66
N ALA A 30 17.96 20.66 -7.02
CA ALA A 30 17.09 21.38 -6.10
C ALA A 30 15.63 21.25 -6.53
N LEU A 31 14.76 21.00 -5.57
CA LEU A 31 13.30 21.05 -5.72
C LEU A 31 12.83 22.42 -5.26
N LEU A 32 12.21 23.16 -6.14
CA LEU A 32 11.66 24.49 -5.88
C LEU A 32 10.13 24.42 -5.95
N GLN A 33 9.47 25.10 -5.03
CA GLN A 33 7.99 25.19 -4.95
C GLN A 33 7.57 26.65 -4.93
N HIS A 34 6.27 26.89 -5.01
CA HIS A 34 5.71 28.24 -4.89
C HIS A 34 6.24 28.93 -3.60
N GLY A 35 6.81 30.11 -3.76
CA GLY A 35 7.51 30.84 -2.71
C GLY A 35 9.03 30.73 -2.73
N ASP A 36 9.60 29.68 -3.35
CA ASP A 36 11.04 29.54 -3.60
C ASP A 36 11.47 30.28 -4.90
N ASP A 37 10.55 30.36 -5.88
CA ASP A 37 10.78 31.05 -7.16
C ASP A 37 9.42 31.67 -7.63
N PRO A 38 9.40 32.97 -8.02
CA PRO A 38 8.15 33.67 -8.39
C PRO A 38 7.48 33.16 -9.68
N VAL A 39 8.15 32.31 -10.45
CA VAL A 39 7.62 31.72 -11.69
C VAL A 39 6.80 30.46 -11.42
N ILE A 40 6.85 29.92 -10.20
CA ILE A 40 6.19 28.67 -9.82
C ILE A 40 4.81 28.97 -9.26
N GLU A 41 3.76 28.44 -9.88
CA GLU A 41 2.39 28.59 -9.40
C GLU A 41 2.08 27.69 -8.16
N PRO A 42 1.05 28.03 -7.36
CA PRO A 42 0.65 27.18 -6.24
C PRO A 42 0.34 25.73 -6.67
N GLY A 43 1.00 24.76 -6.05
CA GLY A 43 0.85 23.34 -6.37
C GLY A 43 1.81 22.79 -7.43
N GLU A 44 2.65 23.64 -8.01
CA GLU A 44 3.69 23.26 -8.98
C GLU A 44 5.03 23.02 -8.30
N LEU A 45 5.84 22.14 -8.91
CA LEU A 45 7.23 21.86 -8.54
C LEU A 45 8.16 22.13 -9.73
N LEU A 46 9.26 22.83 -9.48
CA LEU A 46 10.36 22.98 -10.41
C LEU A 46 11.52 22.10 -9.95
N VAL A 47 11.99 21.21 -10.82
CA VAL A 47 13.22 20.45 -10.60
C VAL A 47 14.37 21.16 -11.29
N ARG A 48 15.31 21.70 -10.51
CA ARG A 48 16.51 22.35 -11.04
C ARG A 48 17.72 21.43 -10.89
N VAL A 49 18.35 21.09 -12.02
CA VAL A 49 19.55 20.23 -12.07
C VAL A 49 20.77 21.11 -12.34
N PHE A 50 21.75 21.06 -11.44
CA PHE A 50 23.00 21.79 -11.55
C PHE A 50 24.05 20.95 -12.30
N ILE A 51 24.62 21.51 -13.36
CA ILE A 51 25.56 20.82 -14.24
C ILE A 51 26.93 21.50 -14.15
N ALA A 52 28.02 20.69 -14.13
CA ALA A 52 29.38 21.14 -14.32
C ALA A 52 29.81 20.88 -15.76
N THR A 53 30.14 21.91 -16.50
CA THR A 53 30.86 21.77 -17.78
C THR A 53 32.34 21.63 -17.52
N GLY A 54 32.94 20.48 -17.85
CA GLY A 54 34.36 20.24 -17.68
C GLY A 54 35.21 21.15 -18.61
N GLY A 55 35.76 22.24 -18.08
CA GLY A 55 36.96 22.91 -18.65
C GLY A 55 36.79 23.90 -19.82
N GLY A 56 35.56 24.26 -20.21
CA GLY A 56 35.33 25.36 -21.19
C GLY A 56 35.01 26.69 -20.50
N PRO A 57 35.05 27.86 -21.19
CA PRO A 57 34.59 29.11 -20.62
C PRO A 57 33.12 28.98 -20.26
N ALA A 58 32.88 28.98 -18.99
CA ALA A 58 31.57 28.80 -18.40
C ALA A 58 30.64 29.91 -18.90
N GLY A 59 29.47 29.53 -19.46
CA GLY A 59 28.43 30.46 -19.84
C GLY A 59 28.24 30.69 -21.34
N ASP A 60 28.97 30.03 -22.21
CA ASP A 60 28.72 30.11 -23.64
C ASP A 60 27.50 29.21 -24.02
N ARG A 61 26.47 29.83 -24.59
CA ARG A 61 25.29 29.20 -25.10
C ARG A 61 25.58 28.01 -26.03
N ARG A 62 26.66 28.07 -26.78
CA ARG A 62 27.12 27.03 -27.70
C ARG A 62 27.53 25.74 -26.94
N SER A 63 28.29 25.88 -25.86
CA SER A 63 28.71 24.75 -25.02
C SER A 63 27.50 24.10 -24.33
N LEU A 64 26.49 24.88 -24.00
CA LEU A 64 25.24 24.41 -23.42
C LEU A 64 24.39 23.63 -24.44
N ASP A 65 24.27 24.15 -25.66
CA ASP A 65 23.55 23.48 -26.74
C ASP A 65 24.23 22.17 -27.15
N GLU A 66 25.55 22.15 -27.25
CA GLU A 66 26.37 20.96 -27.53
C GLU A 66 26.20 19.90 -26.40
N TRP A 67 26.24 20.35 -25.15
CA TRP A 67 25.99 19.48 -24.01
C TRP A 67 24.54 18.92 -24.01
N ALA A 68 23.55 19.78 -24.23
CA ALA A 68 22.15 19.40 -24.30
C ALA A 68 21.90 18.38 -25.42
N GLN A 69 22.52 18.56 -26.57
CA GLN A 69 22.44 17.65 -27.69
C GLN A 69 23.07 16.29 -27.38
N ALA A 70 24.23 16.27 -26.71
CA ALA A 70 24.91 15.04 -26.30
C ALA A 70 24.15 14.26 -25.22
N HIS A 71 23.38 14.93 -24.35
CA HIS A 71 22.68 14.32 -23.22
C HIS A 71 21.17 14.28 -23.40
N GLN A 72 20.65 14.57 -24.58
CA GLN A 72 19.23 14.69 -24.87
C GLN A 72 18.42 13.44 -24.47
N ALA A 73 18.95 12.23 -24.71
CA ALA A 73 18.30 10.98 -24.36
C ALA A 73 18.19 10.81 -22.83
N GLY A 74 19.28 11.10 -22.11
CA GLY A 74 19.31 11.06 -20.64
C GLY A 74 18.37 12.07 -20.01
N MET A 75 18.30 13.28 -20.53
CA MET A 75 17.40 14.34 -20.07
C MET A 75 15.93 13.98 -20.27
N ARG A 76 15.57 13.41 -21.43
CA ARG A 76 14.21 12.93 -21.71
C ARG A 76 13.82 11.81 -20.74
N GLN A 77 14.75 10.90 -20.46
CA GLN A 77 14.50 9.79 -19.54
C GLN A 77 14.33 10.28 -18.09
N ILE A 78 15.15 11.24 -17.63
CA ILE A 78 15.01 11.89 -16.33
C ILE A 78 13.64 12.56 -16.22
N ARG A 79 13.25 13.35 -17.22
CA ARG A 79 11.94 14.02 -17.25
C ARG A 79 10.80 13.02 -17.18
N ARG A 80 10.86 11.93 -17.94
CA ARG A 80 9.87 10.86 -17.93
C ARG A 80 9.70 10.26 -16.53
N GLU A 81 10.81 9.94 -15.85
CA GLU A 81 10.75 9.36 -14.51
C GLU A 81 10.27 10.35 -13.44
N LEU A 82 10.64 11.61 -13.58
CA LEU A 82 10.14 12.66 -12.69
C LEU A 82 8.65 12.88 -12.87
N SER A 83 8.13 12.86 -14.09
CA SER A 83 6.69 12.96 -14.37
C SER A 83 5.89 11.79 -13.81
N LEU A 84 6.51 10.62 -13.64
CA LEU A 84 5.90 9.44 -13.04
C LEU A 84 5.90 9.47 -11.49
N ARG A 85 6.81 10.21 -10.88
CA ARG A 85 7.06 10.18 -9.42
C ARG A 85 6.62 11.44 -8.68
N LEU A 86 6.48 12.55 -9.38
CA LEU A 86 6.16 13.85 -8.80
C LEU A 86 4.80 14.34 -9.29
N PRO A 87 3.98 14.98 -8.43
CA PRO A 87 2.82 15.75 -8.89
C PRO A 87 3.33 16.84 -9.82
N PRO A 88 2.52 17.39 -10.73
CA PRO A 88 2.93 17.98 -12.00
C PRO A 88 4.13 18.91 -11.88
N ALA A 89 5.32 18.35 -12.06
CA ALA A 89 6.54 19.12 -12.22
C ALA A 89 6.48 19.68 -13.64
N ARG A 90 5.95 20.90 -13.80
CA ARG A 90 5.80 21.54 -15.12
C ARG A 90 7.12 21.88 -15.77
N LEU A 91 8.20 22.04 -15.01
CA LEU A 91 9.47 22.50 -15.53
C LEU A 91 10.64 21.66 -15.00
N LEU A 92 11.40 21.06 -15.92
CA LEU A 92 12.73 20.55 -15.66
C LEU A 92 13.73 21.58 -16.18
N GLU A 93 14.46 22.22 -15.28
CA GLU A 93 15.45 23.25 -15.61
C GLU A 93 16.86 22.72 -15.37
N PHE A 94 17.71 22.81 -16.40
CA PHE A 94 19.14 22.55 -16.27
C PHE A 94 19.87 23.87 -16.15
N THR A 95 20.61 24.06 -15.04
CA THR A 95 21.42 25.24 -14.80
C THR A 95 22.89 24.86 -14.91
N VAL A 96 23.60 25.54 -15.76
CA VAL A 96 25.07 25.37 -15.94
C VAL A 96 25.78 26.42 -15.12
N ASP A 97 26.61 25.98 -14.18
CA ASP A 97 27.45 26.86 -13.40
C ASP A 97 28.50 27.56 -14.29
N GLY A 98 28.46 28.89 -14.33
CA GLY A 98 29.55 29.72 -14.77
C GLY A 98 30.65 29.72 -13.70
N ALA A 99 31.87 29.33 -14.05
CA ALA A 99 32.97 29.40 -13.11
C ALA A 99 33.22 30.86 -12.67
N GLY A 100 32.69 31.26 -11.52
CA GLY A 100 33.01 32.50 -10.83
C GLY A 100 31.98 33.62 -10.78
N ASP A 101 30.86 33.53 -11.47
CA ASP A 101 29.77 34.51 -11.39
C ASP A 101 28.42 33.86 -11.18
N PRO A 102 27.80 34.01 -9.97
CA PRO A 102 26.47 33.44 -9.69
C PRO A 102 25.33 34.04 -10.55
N GLY A 103 25.57 35.15 -11.24
CA GLY A 103 24.62 35.83 -12.13
C GLY A 103 24.66 35.37 -13.58
N ALA A 104 25.68 34.58 -14.00
CA ALA A 104 25.94 34.18 -15.37
C ALA A 104 25.49 32.75 -15.73
N ALA A 105 24.62 32.13 -14.93
CA ALA A 105 24.12 30.78 -15.19
C ALA A 105 23.22 30.77 -16.43
N ALA A 106 23.59 30.04 -17.46
CA ALA A 106 22.69 29.77 -18.59
C ALA A 106 21.68 28.70 -18.21
N ARG A 107 20.42 28.93 -18.55
CA ARG A 107 19.28 28.03 -18.20
C ARG A 107 18.73 27.38 -19.47
N ILE A 108 18.65 26.06 -19.46
CA ILE A 108 17.86 25.31 -20.44
C ILE A 108 16.56 24.96 -19.74
N THR A 109 15.50 25.64 -20.09
CA THR A 109 14.13 25.24 -19.71
C THR A 109 13.67 24.26 -20.77
N MET A 110 13.34 23.04 -20.38
CA MET A 110 12.64 22.12 -21.27
C MET A 110 11.15 22.47 -21.16
N PRO A 111 10.55 23.16 -22.17
CA PRO A 111 9.12 23.44 -22.19
C PRO A 111 8.34 22.13 -22.20
N ASP A 112 7.05 22.20 -21.88
CA ASP A 112 6.12 21.12 -22.19
C ASP A 112 6.27 20.77 -23.66
N ASP A 113 7.04 19.74 -23.93
CA ASP A 113 7.16 19.18 -25.26
C ASP A 113 5.88 18.40 -25.53
N PRO A 114 5.02 18.81 -26.48
CA PRO A 114 3.85 18.03 -26.85
C PRO A 114 4.21 16.62 -27.35
N ALA A 115 5.49 16.36 -27.71
CA ALA A 115 6.00 15.02 -27.93
C ALA A 115 6.30 14.25 -26.63
N LEU A 116 6.17 14.89 -25.45
CA LEU A 116 6.21 14.26 -24.13
C LEU A 116 4.80 14.00 -23.56
N THR A 117 3.73 14.40 -24.22
CA THR A 117 2.53 13.58 -24.32
C THR A 117 2.99 12.36 -25.11
N ALA A 118 3.74 11.49 -24.45
CA ALA A 118 4.34 10.32 -25.02
C ALA A 118 3.26 9.59 -25.82
N GLU A 119 3.55 9.26 -27.08
CA GLU A 119 2.79 8.20 -27.73
C GLU A 119 2.64 7.08 -26.70
N PRO A 120 1.44 6.59 -26.45
CA PRO A 120 1.23 5.54 -25.47
C PRO A 120 2.26 4.45 -25.77
N LEU A 121 2.99 4.01 -24.74
CA LEU A 121 3.97 2.95 -24.90
C LEU A 121 3.30 1.79 -25.59
N SER A 122 3.97 1.22 -26.58
CA SER A 122 3.48 0.00 -27.23
C SER A 122 3.35 -1.13 -26.18
N ALA A 123 2.48 -2.08 -26.43
CA ALA A 123 2.33 -3.25 -25.55
C ALA A 123 3.68 -3.94 -25.30
N ARG A 124 4.56 -4.01 -26.31
CA ARG A 124 5.93 -4.53 -26.20
C ARG A 124 6.75 -3.76 -25.15
N GLU A 125 6.81 -2.44 -25.24
CA GLU A 125 7.59 -1.62 -24.32
C GLU A 125 7.05 -1.69 -22.88
N LEU A 126 5.74 -1.81 -22.71
CA LEU A 126 5.10 -2.01 -21.39
C LEU A 126 5.45 -3.36 -20.78
N VAL A 127 5.45 -4.44 -21.60
CA VAL A 127 5.87 -5.77 -21.16
C VAL A 127 7.35 -5.75 -20.75
N GLU A 128 8.23 -5.21 -21.61
CA GLU A 128 9.67 -5.11 -21.32
C GLU A 128 9.95 -4.31 -20.05
N ALA A 129 9.22 -3.20 -19.81
CA ALA A 129 9.30 -2.41 -18.59
C ALA A 129 8.85 -3.22 -17.35
N ALA A 130 7.75 -3.98 -17.46
CA ALA A 130 7.27 -4.84 -16.39
C ALA A 130 8.28 -5.93 -16.03
N LEU A 131 8.90 -6.57 -17.03
CA LEU A 131 9.93 -7.58 -16.81
C LEU A 131 11.22 -7.02 -16.20
N ALA A 132 11.62 -5.81 -16.57
CA ALA A 132 12.76 -5.12 -15.97
C ALA A 132 12.52 -4.85 -14.47
N VAL A 133 11.31 -4.40 -14.11
CA VAL A 133 10.92 -4.20 -12.71
C VAL A 133 10.85 -5.53 -11.96
N LEU A 134 10.29 -6.58 -12.57
CA LEU A 134 10.23 -7.91 -11.97
C LEU A 134 11.63 -8.43 -11.62
N ARG A 135 12.57 -8.41 -12.57
CA ARG A 135 13.96 -8.87 -12.37
C ARG A 135 14.70 -8.08 -11.28
N SER A 136 14.50 -6.77 -11.25
CA SER A 136 15.23 -5.90 -10.32
C SER A 136 14.66 -5.87 -8.91
N SER A 137 13.41 -6.31 -8.71
CA SER A 137 12.68 -5.97 -7.49
C SER A 137 11.92 -7.12 -6.86
N TYR A 138 11.69 -8.23 -7.55
CA TYR A 138 10.93 -9.33 -6.99
C TYR A 138 11.73 -10.09 -5.93
N VAL A 139 11.06 -10.44 -4.82
CA VAL A 139 11.67 -11.07 -3.64
C VAL A 139 12.32 -12.43 -3.89
N PHE A 140 11.99 -13.08 -5.01
CA PHE A 140 12.58 -14.36 -5.44
C PHE A 140 13.21 -14.22 -6.81
N PRO A 141 14.52 -13.88 -6.93
CA PRO A 141 15.20 -13.64 -8.21
C PRO A 141 15.09 -14.81 -9.21
N ASP A 142 15.22 -16.04 -8.74
CA ASP A 142 15.14 -17.23 -9.61
C ASP A 142 13.75 -17.37 -10.25
N ARG A 143 12.68 -17.10 -9.48
CA ARG A 143 11.31 -17.10 -10.00
C ARG A 143 11.05 -15.92 -10.93
N ALA A 144 11.64 -14.76 -10.64
CA ALA A 144 11.58 -13.59 -11.52
C ALA A 144 12.14 -13.93 -12.91
N GLU A 145 13.30 -14.57 -12.98
CA GLU A 145 13.94 -14.93 -14.24
C GLU A 145 13.16 -16.00 -15.01
N GLN A 146 12.65 -17.02 -14.32
CA GLN A 146 11.79 -18.04 -14.95
C GLN A 146 10.51 -17.43 -15.53
N ALA A 147 9.83 -16.56 -14.78
CA ALA A 147 8.63 -15.88 -15.24
C ALA A 147 8.93 -14.91 -16.38
N ALA A 148 10.03 -14.17 -16.30
CA ALA A 148 10.46 -13.26 -17.36
C ALA A 148 10.74 -14.01 -18.67
N THR A 149 11.48 -15.10 -18.61
CA THR A 149 11.78 -15.94 -19.79
C THR A 149 10.49 -16.46 -20.44
N ALA A 150 9.52 -16.92 -19.63
CA ALA A 150 8.24 -17.41 -20.15
C ALA A 150 7.43 -16.30 -20.83
N ILE A 151 7.43 -15.09 -20.26
CA ILE A 151 6.71 -13.94 -20.83
C ILE A 151 7.43 -13.39 -22.07
N GLU A 152 8.75 -13.37 -22.12
CA GLU A 152 9.54 -13.01 -23.32
C GLU A 152 9.25 -13.94 -24.50
N ALA A 153 9.11 -15.25 -24.25
CA ALA A 153 8.72 -16.19 -25.29
C ALA A 153 7.33 -15.88 -25.86
N ARG A 154 6.37 -15.51 -25.01
CA ARG A 154 5.01 -15.09 -25.42
C ARG A 154 5.03 -13.75 -26.17
N LEU A 155 5.89 -12.81 -25.73
CA LEU A 155 6.11 -11.53 -26.41
C LEU A 155 6.66 -11.75 -27.83
N ALA A 156 7.63 -12.67 -27.98
CA ALA A 156 8.18 -13.03 -29.28
C ALA A 156 7.15 -13.74 -30.18
N ALA A 157 6.20 -14.45 -29.60
CA ALA A 157 5.08 -15.08 -30.32
C ALA A 157 3.96 -14.10 -30.71
N GLY A 158 4.04 -12.81 -30.30
CA GLY A 158 3.03 -11.79 -30.63
C GLY A 158 1.76 -11.86 -29.78
N GLU A 159 1.77 -12.54 -28.63
CA GLU A 159 0.57 -12.71 -27.80
C GLU A 159 -0.01 -11.40 -27.22
N TYR A 160 0.77 -10.32 -27.23
CA TYR A 160 0.38 -9.00 -26.72
C TYR A 160 0.08 -8.00 -27.83
N ASP A 161 0.22 -8.37 -29.10
CA ASP A 161 0.06 -7.48 -30.23
C ASP A 161 -1.41 -7.02 -30.34
N GLY A 162 -1.61 -5.71 -30.49
CA GLY A 162 -2.94 -5.11 -30.62
C GLY A 162 -3.79 -5.10 -29.35
N LEU A 163 -3.26 -5.46 -28.19
CA LEU A 163 -3.96 -5.31 -26.92
C LEU A 163 -3.97 -3.83 -26.49
N ASP A 164 -5.12 -3.37 -25.99
CA ASP A 164 -5.18 -2.15 -25.22
C ASP A 164 -4.54 -2.31 -23.82
N GLU A 165 -4.31 -1.22 -23.11
CA GLU A 165 -3.63 -1.24 -21.81
C GLU A 165 -4.40 -2.04 -20.76
N GLU A 166 -5.73 -2.05 -20.77
CA GLU A 166 -6.56 -2.79 -19.82
C GLU A 166 -6.42 -4.32 -20.04
N SER A 167 -6.59 -4.75 -21.28
CA SER A 167 -6.41 -6.15 -21.68
C SER A 167 -4.98 -6.65 -21.45
N LEU A 168 -3.98 -5.78 -21.70
CA LEU A 168 -2.58 -6.06 -21.42
C LEU A 168 -2.35 -6.25 -19.91
N ALA A 169 -2.88 -5.35 -19.09
CA ALA A 169 -2.73 -5.42 -17.64
C ALA A 169 -3.36 -6.69 -17.05
N GLU A 170 -4.55 -7.06 -17.53
CA GLU A 170 -5.21 -8.31 -17.12
C GLU A 170 -4.39 -9.54 -17.51
N ARG A 171 -3.93 -9.61 -18.75
CA ARG A 171 -3.13 -10.74 -19.27
C ARG A 171 -1.81 -10.89 -18.54
N LEU A 172 -1.05 -9.80 -18.39
CA LEU A 172 0.20 -9.81 -17.63
C LEU A 172 -0.02 -10.19 -16.17
N THR A 173 -1.09 -9.70 -15.53
CA THR A 173 -1.43 -10.07 -14.15
C THR A 173 -1.65 -11.57 -14.03
N ALA A 174 -2.46 -12.16 -14.91
CA ALA A 174 -2.73 -13.59 -14.90
C ALA A 174 -1.45 -14.41 -15.06
N GLN A 175 -0.62 -14.09 -16.05
CA GLN A 175 0.60 -14.81 -16.38
C GLN A 175 1.69 -14.67 -15.32
N LEU A 176 1.91 -13.47 -14.77
CA LEU A 176 2.87 -13.21 -13.69
C LEU A 176 2.44 -13.90 -12.39
N SER A 177 1.16 -13.79 -12.04
CA SER A 177 0.61 -14.40 -10.83
C SER A 177 0.69 -15.93 -10.90
N GLU A 178 0.43 -16.52 -12.07
CA GLU A 178 0.56 -17.96 -12.31
C GLU A 178 2.03 -18.41 -12.23
N ALA A 179 2.92 -17.76 -12.98
CA ALA A 179 4.33 -18.13 -13.07
C ALA A 179 5.06 -18.04 -11.72
N CYS A 180 4.74 -17.05 -10.91
CA CYS A 180 5.35 -16.84 -9.59
C CYS A 180 4.55 -17.45 -8.44
N ALA A 181 3.34 -17.96 -8.67
CA ALA A 181 2.38 -18.38 -7.65
C ALA A 181 2.17 -17.28 -6.58
N ASP A 182 2.07 -16.02 -7.04
CA ASP A 182 1.99 -14.84 -6.16
C ASP A 182 0.89 -13.87 -6.62
N LYS A 183 -0.19 -13.82 -5.84
CA LYS A 183 -1.37 -12.99 -6.11
C LYS A 183 -1.13 -11.49 -5.93
N HIS A 184 0.01 -11.09 -5.36
CA HIS A 184 0.40 -9.68 -5.25
C HIS A 184 1.06 -9.14 -6.54
N LEU A 185 1.61 -10.00 -7.40
CA LEU A 185 2.10 -9.61 -8.71
C LEU A 185 0.93 -9.25 -9.62
N ARG A 186 0.67 -7.95 -9.77
CA ARG A 186 -0.45 -7.44 -10.55
C ARG A 186 -0.08 -6.19 -11.31
N VAL A 187 -0.40 -6.16 -12.60
CA VAL A 187 -0.39 -4.94 -13.40
C VAL A 187 -1.78 -4.31 -13.32
N ARG A 188 -1.85 -3.03 -13.03
CA ARG A 188 -3.11 -2.33 -12.80
C ARG A 188 -3.14 -1.00 -13.53
N MET A 189 -4.32 -0.62 -13.99
CA MET A 189 -4.58 0.74 -14.40
C MET A 189 -4.41 1.68 -13.19
N MET A 190 -3.64 2.73 -13.38
CA MET A 190 -3.56 3.84 -12.43
C MET A 190 -4.73 4.77 -12.71
N PRO A 191 -5.51 5.18 -11.70
CA PRO A 191 -6.45 6.27 -11.91
C PRO A 191 -5.64 7.48 -12.40
N PRO A 192 -6.18 8.28 -13.36
CA PRO A 192 -5.58 9.56 -13.70
C PRO A 192 -5.30 10.29 -12.40
N LEU A 193 -4.10 10.86 -12.24
CA LEU A 193 -3.70 11.59 -11.04
C LEU A 193 -4.78 12.66 -10.75
N ALA A 194 -5.81 12.25 -10.03
CA ALA A 194 -6.72 13.21 -9.44
C ALA A 194 -5.83 14.00 -8.47
N VAL A 195 -5.62 15.27 -8.80
CA VAL A 195 -5.03 16.26 -7.91
C VAL A 195 -5.54 15.94 -6.51
N ARG A 196 -4.71 15.44 -5.62
CA ARG A 196 -5.03 15.37 -4.21
C ARG A 196 -5.21 16.82 -3.78
N ARG A 197 -6.46 17.27 -3.76
CA ARG A 197 -6.79 18.46 -2.97
C ARG A 197 -6.38 18.11 -1.55
N GLU A 198 -5.38 18.80 -1.05
CA GLU A 198 -5.14 18.85 0.39
C GLU A 198 -6.47 19.19 1.06
N PRO A 199 -6.80 18.55 2.19
CA PRO A 199 -7.96 18.97 2.95
C PRO A 199 -7.74 20.42 3.31
N ALA A 200 -8.60 21.31 2.78
CA ALA A 200 -8.63 22.71 3.16
C ALA A 200 -8.67 22.79 4.69
N GLY A 201 -7.81 23.65 5.25
CA GLY A 201 -7.78 23.94 6.67
C GLY A 201 -9.17 24.34 7.18
N PRO A 202 -9.40 24.48 8.49
CA PRO A 202 -10.72 24.48 9.15
C PRO A 202 -11.64 25.68 8.85
N ALA A 203 -11.52 26.35 7.70
CA ALA A 203 -12.23 27.60 7.41
C ALA A 203 -13.24 27.57 6.25
N ASP A 204 -13.57 26.42 5.62
CA ASP A 204 -14.62 26.40 4.60
C ASP A 204 -15.60 25.24 4.80
N ARG A 205 -16.52 25.44 5.77
CA ARG A 205 -17.78 24.69 5.81
C ARG A 205 -18.80 25.44 4.96
N GLN A 206 -18.99 25.00 3.71
CA GLN A 206 -20.18 25.32 2.92
C GLN A 206 -20.91 24.02 2.54
N GLU A 207 -22.24 24.14 2.58
CA GLU A 207 -23.26 23.08 2.57
C GLU A 207 -23.40 22.25 1.28
N PRO A 208 -24.10 21.10 1.32
CA PRO A 208 -24.10 20.09 0.24
C PRO A 208 -25.09 20.46 -0.87
N GLY A 209 -24.61 20.48 -2.10
CA GLY A 209 -25.44 20.68 -3.29
C GLY A 209 -25.24 19.59 -4.34
N GLY A 210 -26.26 18.79 -4.56
CA GLY A 210 -26.65 18.17 -5.82
C GLY A 210 -25.95 16.88 -6.28
N PRO A 211 -26.67 15.95 -6.92
CA PRO A 211 -26.14 14.67 -7.41
C PRO A 211 -25.39 14.83 -8.75
N GLY A 212 -24.13 14.41 -8.78
CA GLY A 212 -23.32 14.29 -9.99
C GLY A 212 -23.47 12.92 -10.67
N PRO A 213 -23.12 12.79 -11.97
CA PRO A 213 -23.40 11.61 -12.78
C PRO A 213 -22.62 10.36 -12.34
N GLY A 214 -23.26 9.21 -12.48
CA GLY A 214 -22.81 7.92 -12.00
C GLY A 214 -21.60 7.35 -12.75
N PRO A 215 -20.92 6.36 -12.15
CA PRO A 215 -19.68 5.77 -12.65
C PRO A 215 -19.94 4.70 -13.73
N GLY A 216 -19.08 4.69 -14.75
CA GLY A 216 -18.98 3.63 -15.73
C GLY A 216 -18.30 2.36 -15.18
N PRO A 217 -18.43 1.20 -15.83
CA PRO A 217 -18.03 -0.09 -15.27
C PRO A 217 -16.54 -0.36 -15.42
N GLY A 218 -15.82 -0.38 -14.31
CA GLY A 218 -14.43 -0.83 -14.21
C GLY A 218 -14.20 -1.45 -12.84
N HIS A 219 -14.08 -2.78 -12.77
CA HIS A 219 -14.03 -3.57 -11.54
C HIS A 219 -12.65 -3.53 -10.86
N GLY A 220 -12.35 -2.46 -10.12
CA GLY A 220 -11.48 -2.52 -8.95
C GLY A 220 -12.37 -2.62 -7.72
N PRO A 221 -11.91 -3.15 -6.56
CA PRO A 221 -12.73 -3.21 -5.36
C PRO A 221 -13.31 -1.81 -5.08
N ASP A 222 -14.64 -1.75 -5.02
CA ASP A 222 -15.43 -0.52 -4.93
C ASP A 222 -14.88 0.34 -3.77
N ARG A 223 -14.74 1.65 -4.00
CA ARG A 223 -14.38 2.61 -2.93
C ARG A 223 -15.29 2.48 -1.71
N ARG A 224 -16.51 1.95 -1.89
CA ARG A 224 -17.46 1.63 -0.82
C ARG A 224 -17.00 0.45 0.04
N GLU A 225 -16.21 -0.48 -0.51
CA GLU A 225 -15.69 -1.64 0.21
C GLU A 225 -14.48 -1.30 1.10
N ARG A 226 -13.74 -0.22 0.81
CA ARG A 226 -12.60 0.26 1.62
C ARG A 226 -13.00 1.06 2.87
N GLY A 227 -14.30 1.18 3.16
CA GLY A 227 -14.81 2.01 4.24
C GLY A 227 -14.89 3.51 3.88
N HIS A 228 -15.62 4.25 4.68
CA HIS A 228 -15.79 5.70 4.51
C HIS A 228 -14.45 6.42 4.70
N PRO A 229 -14.11 7.48 3.92
CA PRO A 229 -12.96 8.33 4.20
C PRO A 229 -13.00 8.79 5.67
N GLY A 230 -11.93 8.49 6.43
CA GLY A 230 -11.86 8.79 7.86
C GLY A 230 -12.29 7.64 8.79
N SER A 231 -12.77 6.49 8.26
CA SER A 231 -13.03 5.31 9.10
C SER A 231 -11.78 4.45 9.37
N TYR A 232 -10.69 4.71 8.65
CA TYR A 232 -9.42 3.98 8.79
C TYR A 232 -9.55 2.44 8.70
N GLY A 233 -10.55 1.96 7.95
CA GLY A 233 -10.87 0.53 7.84
C GLY A 233 -11.81 0.00 8.92
N ILE A 234 -12.14 0.78 9.95
CA ILE A 234 -13.12 0.42 10.98
C ILE A 234 -14.52 0.72 10.44
N GLN A 235 -15.29 -0.32 10.11
CA GLN A 235 -16.64 -0.16 9.55
C GLN A 235 -17.72 -0.13 10.62
N ARG A 236 -17.54 -0.91 11.70
CA ARG A 236 -18.52 -1.05 12.77
C ARG A 236 -17.83 -1.42 14.08
N VAL A 237 -18.28 -0.81 15.17
CA VAL A 237 -17.94 -1.18 16.54
C VAL A 237 -19.25 -1.31 17.29
N GLU A 238 -19.47 -2.42 17.97
CA GLU A 238 -20.75 -2.67 18.61
C GLU A 238 -20.58 -3.55 19.85
N ARG A 239 -21.45 -3.32 20.83
CA ARG A 239 -21.72 -4.24 21.91
C ARG A 239 -23.01 -5.01 21.59
N LEU A 240 -22.89 -6.28 21.32
CA LEU A 240 -23.99 -7.20 21.06
C LEU A 240 -24.64 -7.65 22.39
N GLU A 241 -25.83 -8.26 22.30
CA GLU A 241 -26.50 -8.92 23.43
C GLU A 241 -25.58 -9.95 24.09
N GLY A 242 -25.74 -10.14 25.40
CA GLY A 242 -24.83 -10.95 26.21
C GLY A 242 -23.46 -10.27 26.44
N ASN A 243 -23.37 -8.95 26.19
CA ASN A 243 -22.17 -8.15 26.35
C ASN A 243 -20.97 -8.71 25.56
N VAL A 244 -21.18 -9.08 24.30
CA VAL A 244 -20.16 -9.50 23.35
C VAL A 244 -19.74 -8.32 22.48
N GLY A 245 -18.42 -8.05 22.37
CA GLY A 245 -17.87 -7.01 21.48
C GLY A 245 -17.85 -7.49 20.03
N TYR A 246 -18.08 -6.58 19.09
CA TYR A 246 -17.98 -6.85 17.67
C TYR A 246 -17.26 -5.68 16.96
N LEU A 247 -16.27 -6.03 16.12
CA LEU A 247 -15.52 -5.11 15.27
C LEU A 247 -15.57 -5.60 13.82
N ASP A 248 -16.14 -4.82 12.88
CA ASP A 248 -15.99 -5.05 11.42
C ASP A 248 -14.79 -4.22 10.94
N LEU A 249 -13.68 -4.89 10.62
CA LEU A 249 -12.44 -4.29 10.14
C LEU A 249 -12.21 -4.68 8.68
N ARG A 250 -12.27 -3.71 7.77
CA ARG A 250 -12.09 -3.90 6.32
C ARG A 250 -10.72 -3.52 5.80
N GLY A 251 -9.87 -2.99 6.66
CA GLY A 251 -8.49 -2.62 6.36
C GLY A 251 -7.71 -2.32 7.62
N VAL A 252 -6.40 -2.35 7.52
CA VAL A 252 -5.46 -2.11 8.62
C VAL A 252 -4.65 -0.86 8.33
N ALA A 253 -5.13 0.30 8.81
CA ALA A 253 -4.46 1.58 8.59
C ALA A 253 -3.23 1.75 9.46
N HIS A 254 -2.30 2.61 9.04
CA HIS A 254 -1.11 2.94 9.83
C HIS A 254 -1.49 3.68 11.11
N PRO A 255 -0.89 3.38 12.29
CA PRO A 255 -1.27 3.97 13.57
C PRO A 255 -1.01 5.48 13.66
N ALA A 256 -0.10 6.05 12.86
CA ALA A 256 0.07 7.49 12.75
C ALA A 256 -1.22 8.20 12.30
N ASP A 257 -2.01 7.54 11.45
CA ASP A 257 -3.28 8.09 10.94
C ASP A 257 -4.47 7.62 11.78
N ALA A 258 -4.48 6.34 12.15
CA ALA A 258 -5.63 5.64 12.73
C ALA A 258 -5.55 5.43 14.25
N GLY A 259 -4.43 5.72 14.90
CA GLY A 259 -4.20 5.40 16.31
C GLY A 259 -5.33 5.85 17.25
N PRO A 260 -5.80 7.10 17.20
CA PRO A 260 -6.92 7.56 18.02
C PRO A 260 -8.23 6.80 17.75
N ALA A 261 -8.53 6.46 16.48
CA ALA A 261 -9.73 5.72 16.13
C ALA A 261 -9.68 4.26 16.61
N ILE A 262 -8.51 3.63 16.50
CA ILE A 262 -8.26 2.27 17.02
C ILE A 262 -8.42 2.25 18.54
N ALA A 263 -7.82 3.22 19.24
CA ALA A 263 -7.95 3.33 20.69
C ALA A 263 -9.41 3.49 21.12
N ALA A 264 -10.17 4.35 20.45
CA ALA A 264 -11.60 4.55 20.73
C ALA A 264 -12.42 3.28 20.48
N ALA A 265 -12.14 2.55 19.38
CA ALA A 265 -12.80 1.28 19.09
C ALA A 265 -12.53 0.23 20.17
N MET A 266 -11.28 0.10 20.62
CA MET A 266 -10.91 -0.84 21.68
C MET A 266 -11.50 -0.44 23.03
N GLU A 267 -11.59 0.84 23.35
CA GLU A 267 -12.23 1.34 24.58
C GLU A 267 -13.72 0.98 24.63
N LEU A 268 -14.43 1.09 23.48
CA LEU A 268 -15.87 0.73 23.39
C LEU A 268 -16.12 -0.76 23.67
N VAL A 269 -15.18 -1.64 23.34
CA VAL A 269 -15.31 -3.09 23.57
C VAL A 269 -14.57 -3.58 24.81
N ALA A 270 -13.80 -2.74 25.48
CA ALA A 270 -12.94 -3.13 26.61
C ALA A 270 -13.69 -3.82 27.75
N GLY A 271 -14.97 -3.48 27.97
CA GLY A 271 -15.82 -4.05 29.01
C GLY A 271 -16.59 -5.31 28.61
N THR A 272 -16.43 -5.85 27.40
CA THR A 272 -17.17 -7.03 26.93
C THR A 272 -16.54 -8.34 27.39
N TYR A 273 -17.31 -9.44 27.44
CA TYR A 273 -16.84 -10.76 27.92
C TYR A 273 -16.19 -11.62 26.85
N ALA A 274 -16.49 -11.37 25.58
CA ALA A 274 -15.84 -11.95 24.42
C ALA A 274 -15.80 -10.92 23.30
N LEU A 275 -14.85 -11.04 22.36
CA LEU A 275 -14.69 -10.14 21.23
C LEU A 275 -14.70 -10.92 19.92
N ILE A 276 -15.49 -10.47 18.97
CA ILE A 276 -15.53 -10.94 17.59
C ILE A 276 -14.93 -9.85 16.70
N ILE A 277 -13.86 -10.17 15.97
CA ILE A 277 -13.24 -9.28 14.99
C ILE A 277 -13.51 -9.86 13.61
N ASP A 278 -14.32 -9.16 12.84
CA ASP A 278 -14.73 -9.57 11.49
C ASP A 278 -13.73 -9.06 10.45
N LEU A 279 -12.97 -9.98 9.90
CA LEU A 279 -11.97 -9.73 8.88
C LEU A 279 -12.38 -10.31 7.52
N ARG A 280 -13.60 -10.81 7.37
CA ARG A 280 -14.06 -11.48 6.13
C ARG A 280 -13.92 -10.62 4.88
N ARG A 281 -13.94 -9.30 5.02
CA ARG A 281 -13.77 -8.30 3.94
C ARG A 281 -12.56 -7.40 4.18
N ASN A 282 -11.54 -7.93 4.86
CA ASN A 282 -10.32 -7.18 5.15
C ASN A 282 -9.27 -7.41 4.06
N HIS A 283 -8.96 -6.39 3.29
CA HIS A 283 -8.00 -6.46 2.18
C HIS A 283 -6.57 -6.11 2.61
N GLY A 284 -6.29 -6.06 3.91
CA GLY A 284 -4.95 -5.82 4.45
C GLY A 284 -4.65 -4.37 4.75
N GLY A 285 -3.37 -4.04 4.74
CA GLY A 285 -2.85 -2.72 5.06
C GLY A 285 -1.49 -2.74 5.73
N SER A 286 -1.28 -1.81 6.67
CA SER A 286 0.02 -1.55 7.30
C SER A 286 0.42 -2.62 8.32
N PRO A 287 1.64 -3.19 8.25
CA PRO A 287 2.18 -4.05 9.30
C PRO A 287 2.29 -3.36 10.66
N HIS A 288 2.58 -2.05 10.68
CA HIS A 288 2.54 -1.27 11.92
C HIS A 288 1.13 -1.19 12.51
N GLY A 289 0.10 -1.15 11.65
CA GLY A 289 -1.30 -1.23 12.07
C GLY A 289 -1.62 -2.58 12.68
N VAL A 290 -1.14 -3.68 12.08
CA VAL A 290 -1.28 -5.04 12.64
C VAL A 290 -0.66 -5.08 14.04
N ALA A 291 0.59 -4.65 14.20
CA ALA A 291 1.27 -4.63 15.49
C ALA A 291 0.52 -3.77 16.52
N PHE A 292 -0.04 -2.62 16.11
CA PHE A 292 -0.80 -1.75 16.99
C PHE A 292 -2.12 -2.39 17.47
N TRP A 293 -2.91 -2.99 16.58
CA TRP A 293 -4.13 -3.72 16.93
C TRP A 293 -3.82 -4.92 17.83
N CYS A 294 -2.81 -5.74 17.48
CA CYS A 294 -2.38 -6.88 18.29
C CYS A 294 -1.95 -6.44 19.70
N SER A 295 -1.35 -5.26 19.83
CA SER A 295 -0.89 -4.75 21.13
C SER A 295 -2.01 -4.57 22.17
N TYR A 296 -3.26 -4.41 21.73
CA TYR A 296 -4.40 -4.41 22.65
C TYR A 296 -4.75 -5.80 23.20
N LEU A 297 -4.27 -6.86 22.55
CA LEU A 297 -4.65 -8.25 22.87
C LEU A 297 -3.57 -8.98 23.68
N PHE A 298 -2.43 -8.36 23.95
CA PHE A 298 -1.31 -8.93 24.73
C PHE A 298 -0.92 -7.99 25.88
N PRO A 299 -0.34 -8.53 26.98
CA PRO A 299 -0.10 -7.74 28.20
C PRO A 299 1.02 -6.71 28.11
N GLY A 300 2.00 -6.88 27.23
CA GLY A 300 3.21 -6.04 27.17
C GLY A 300 3.74 -5.83 25.76
N GLY A 301 4.96 -5.28 25.66
CA GLY A 301 5.69 -5.04 24.43
C GLY A 301 6.73 -6.14 24.11
N ASP A 302 6.49 -7.36 24.52
CA ASP A 302 7.43 -8.50 24.49
C ASP A 302 6.98 -9.65 23.58
N THR A 303 5.83 -9.51 22.89
CA THR A 303 5.36 -10.54 21.96
C THR A 303 5.84 -10.23 20.56
N HIS A 304 6.69 -11.09 20.01
CA HIS A 304 7.15 -11.02 18.63
C HIS A 304 6.06 -11.56 17.70
N LEU A 305 5.56 -10.70 16.82
CA LEU A 305 4.39 -11.00 15.98
C LEU A 305 4.77 -11.48 14.59
N SER A 306 5.66 -10.75 13.92
CA SER A 306 5.99 -10.99 12.51
C SER A 306 7.36 -10.38 12.19
N ASP A 307 8.07 -10.99 11.25
CA ASP A 307 9.25 -10.44 10.60
C ASP A 307 8.94 -10.13 9.13
N ILE A 308 9.55 -9.07 8.60
CA ILE A 308 9.58 -8.79 7.16
C ILE A 308 11.03 -8.80 6.70
N PHE A 309 11.40 -9.82 5.94
CA PHE A 309 12.70 -9.93 5.30
C PHE A 309 12.70 -9.19 3.97
N HIS A 310 13.62 -8.22 3.81
CA HIS A 310 13.82 -7.42 2.62
C HIS A 310 14.90 -8.05 1.74
N ALA A 311 14.54 -8.50 0.56
CA ALA A 311 15.47 -9.22 -0.31
C ALA A 311 16.54 -8.31 -0.95
N ASP A 312 16.24 -7.04 -1.12
CA ASP A 312 17.12 -6.04 -1.74
C ASP A 312 18.25 -5.57 -0.79
N THR A 313 18.00 -5.57 0.53
CA THR A 313 19.00 -5.16 1.54
C THR A 313 19.56 -6.31 2.35
N GLY A 314 18.86 -7.47 2.37
CA GLY A 314 19.17 -8.59 3.26
C GLY A 314 18.78 -8.34 4.73
N GLU A 315 18.10 -7.23 5.02
CA GLU A 315 17.69 -6.84 6.37
C GLU A 315 16.34 -7.44 6.76
N THR A 316 16.11 -7.55 8.07
CA THR A 316 14.83 -7.99 8.61
C THR A 316 14.25 -6.91 9.51
N THR A 317 13.03 -6.46 9.20
CA THR A 317 12.25 -5.60 10.08
C THR A 317 11.37 -6.46 10.98
N GLN A 318 11.49 -6.29 12.29
CA GLN A 318 10.72 -7.04 13.28
C GLN A 318 9.52 -6.24 13.78
N PHE A 319 8.38 -6.91 13.91
CA PHE A 319 7.17 -6.34 14.47
C PHE A 319 6.81 -7.00 15.79
N TRP A 320 6.78 -6.17 16.81
CA TRP A 320 6.50 -6.55 18.20
C TRP A 320 5.25 -5.84 18.70
N THR A 321 4.60 -6.38 19.71
CA THR A 321 3.61 -5.65 20.47
C THR A 321 4.24 -4.42 21.12
N LEU A 322 3.47 -3.36 21.29
CA LEU A 322 3.93 -2.13 21.91
C LEU A 322 3.85 -2.22 23.43
N ALA A 323 4.85 -1.68 24.13
CA ALA A 323 4.86 -1.62 25.58
C ALA A 323 3.69 -0.79 26.14
N TYR A 324 3.26 0.23 25.39
CA TYR A 324 2.14 1.10 25.74
C TYR A 324 1.16 1.23 24.57
N VAL A 325 -0.12 1.21 24.88
CA VAL A 325 -1.23 1.62 24.00
C VAL A 325 -2.19 2.51 24.78
N PRO A 326 -2.86 3.50 24.15
CA PRO A 326 -3.87 4.30 24.81
C PRO A 326 -5.09 3.47 25.24
N GLY A 327 -5.61 3.70 26.45
CA GLY A 327 -6.79 2.99 26.95
C GLY A 327 -6.49 1.59 27.48
N ALA A 328 -7.55 0.78 27.63
CA ALA A 328 -7.48 -0.56 28.22
C ALA A 328 -7.11 -1.62 27.19
N ARG A 329 -6.28 -2.58 27.59
CA ARG A 329 -6.00 -3.80 26.83
C ARG A 329 -7.12 -4.82 27.03
N TYR A 330 -7.35 -5.64 26.02
CA TYR A 330 -8.32 -6.73 26.05
C TYR A 330 -7.62 -8.06 26.34
N LEU A 331 -7.34 -8.29 27.62
CA LEU A 331 -6.60 -9.46 28.12
C LEU A 331 -7.55 -10.51 28.67
N ASP A 332 -7.09 -11.77 28.80
CA ASP A 332 -7.76 -12.88 29.51
C ASP A 332 -9.21 -13.17 29.08
N ARG A 333 -9.60 -12.73 27.88
CA ARG A 333 -10.95 -12.93 27.34
C ARG A 333 -10.85 -13.54 25.95
N LEU A 334 -11.89 -14.26 25.54
CA LEU A 334 -11.91 -14.93 24.24
C LEU A 334 -11.98 -13.92 23.10
N VAL A 335 -11.20 -14.20 22.08
CA VAL A 335 -11.20 -13.44 20.80
C VAL A 335 -11.46 -14.43 19.66
N TYR A 336 -12.41 -14.09 18.83
CA TYR A 336 -12.77 -14.82 17.61
C TYR A 336 -12.48 -13.94 16.40
N LEU A 337 -11.82 -14.50 15.39
CA LEU A 337 -11.53 -13.85 14.12
C LEU A 337 -12.38 -14.50 13.03
N LEU A 338 -13.15 -13.70 12.31
CA LEU A 338 -13.93 -14.20 11.19
C LEU A 338 -13.15 -13.99 9.89
N THR A 339 -13.01 -15.04 9.10
CA THR A 339 -12.26 -15.03 7.84
C THR A 339 -13.04 -15.50 6.65
N SER A 340 -12.65 -15.05 5.47
CA SER A 340 -13.08 -15.55 4.16
C SER A 340 -11.92 -15.58 3.18
N HIS A 341 -12.13 -16.07 1.98
CA HIS A 341 -11.17 -16.01 0.88
C HIS A 341 -10.80 -14.57 0.45
N GLU A 342 -11.60 -13.56 0.84
CA GLU A 342 -11.31 -12.13 0.60
C GLU A 342 -10.37 -11.54 1.67
N THR A 343 -10.23 -12.17 2.84
CA THR A 343 -9.26 -11.76 3.85
C THR A 343 -7.85 -11.88 3.25
N PHE A 344 -7.10 -10.76 3.19
CA PHE A 344 -5.85 -10.72 2.43
C PHE A 344 -4.75 -9.88 3.09
N SER A 345 -3.46 -10.21 2.78
CA SER A 345 -2.28 -9.41 3.13
C SER A 345 -2.20 -9.07 4.62
N GLY A 346 -2.16 -7.80 5.04
CA GLY A 346 -2.13 -7.39 6.46
C GLY A 346 -3.32 -7.89 7.29
N GLY A 347 -4.47 -8.21 6.67
CA GLY A 347 -5.60 -8.88 7.33
C GLY A 347 -5.27 -10.33 7.69
N GLU A 348 -4.50 -11.00 6.82
CA GLU A 348 -4.00 -12.35 7.06
C GLU A 348 -2.89 -12.35 8.11
N ASP A 349 -1.96 -11.37 8.07
CA ASP A 349 -0.92 -11.20 9.09
C ASP A 349 -1.54 -11.04 10.49
N PHE A 350 -2.62 -10.25 10.59
CA PHE A 350 -3.37 -10.11 11.84
C PHE A 350 -3.95 -11.44 12.34
N CYS A 351 -4.57 -12.22 11.45
CA CYS A 351 -5.09 -13.55 11.78
C CYS A 351 -3.97 -14.51 12.18
N TYR A 352 -2.95 -14.61 11.33
CA TYR A 352 -1.87 -15.57 11.49
C TYR A 352 -1.07 -15.33 12.75
N SER A 353 -0.75 -14.07 13.06
CA SER A 353 -0.03 -13.70 14.27
C SER A 353 -0.81 -14.05 15.53
N LEU A 354 -2.10 -13.77 15.59
CA LEU A 354 -2.93 -14.10 16.75
C LEU A 354 -3.18 -15.59 16.89
N GLN A 355 -3.39 -16.31 15.78
CA GLN A 355 -3.58 -17.77 15.79
C GLN A 355 -2.29 -18.49 16.22
N ALA A 356 -1.14 -18.12 15.64
CA ALA A 356 0.15 -18.73 15.98
C ALA A 356 0.54 -18.54 17.45
N GLN A 357 0.15 -17.41 18.04
CA GLN A 357 0.33 -17.12 19.47
C GLN A 357 -0.76 -17.77 20.37
N GLY A 358 -1.73 -18.47 19.78
CA GLY A 358 -2.85 -19.06 20.55
C GLY A 358 -3.79 -18.01 21.18
N ARG A 359 -3.72 -16.75 20.72
CA ARG A 359 -4.47 -15.64 21.31
C ARG A 359 -5.91 -15.52 20.83
N ALA A 360 -6.20 -15.99 19.63
CA ALA A 360 -7.53 -15.94 19.04
C ALA A 360 -7.86 -17.23 18.30
N GLN A 361 -9.16 -17.55 18.19
CA GLN A 361 -9.68 -18.65 17.39
C GLN A 361 -10.19 -18.10 16.05
N VAL A 362 -9.72 -18.68 14.94
CA VAL A 362 -10.12 -18.33 13.59
C VAL A 362 -11.32 -19.18 13.16
N ILE A 363 -12.39 -18.53 12.68
CA ILE A 363 -13.65 -19.17 12.27
C ILE A 363 -14.02 -18.64 10.88
N GLY A 364 -14.25 -19.54 9.94
CA GLY A 364 -14.65 -19.20 8.58
C GLY A 364 -13.99 -20.03 7.51
N GLU A 365 -13.55 -19.39 6.44
CA GLU A 365 -12.85 -20.00 5.32
C GLU A 365 -11.35 -19.72 5.39
N ALA A 366 -10.57 -20.52 4.65
CA ALA A 366 -9.17 -20.19 4.39
C ALA A 366 -9.06 -18.83 3.71
N THR A 367 -8.05 -18.05 4.08
CA THR A 367 -7.85 -16.70 3.55
C THR A 367 -7.19 -16.69 2.16
N GLY A 368 -6.97 -15.51 1.58
CA GLY A 368 -6.55 -15.37 0.18
C GLY A 368 -5.14 -15.85 -0.16
N GLY A 369 -4.23 -15.93 0.82
CA GLY A 369 -2.87 -16.47 0.64
C GLY A 369 -1.86 -15.48 0.08
N GLY A 370 -1.83 -14.24 0.59
CA GLY A 370 -0.86 -13.21 0.19
C GLY A 370 0.00 -12.72 1.35
N ALA A 371 1.27 -13.19 1.43
CA ALA A 371 2.17 -12.90 2.54
C ALA A 371 3.35 -11.97 2.19
N HIS A 372 3.40 -11.49 0.95
CA HIS A 372 4.56 -10.74 0.48
C HIS A 372 4.27 -9.23 0.42
N PRO A 373 4.95 -8.39 1.23
CA PRO A 373 4.87 -6.94 1.09
C PRO A 373 5.20 -6.48 -0.33
N THR A 374 4.36 -5.59 -0.86
CA THR A 374 4.37 -5.21 -2.27
C THR A 374 4.53 -3.70 -2.41
N ARG A 375 5.33 -3.27 -3.38
CA ARG A 375 5.40 -1.88 -3.82
C ARG A 375 4.80 -1.73 -5.21
N MET A 376 4.12 -0.60 -5.44
CA MET A 376 3.64 -0.23 -6.77
C MET A 376 4.74 0.52 -7.51
N VAL A 377 5.10 0.03 -8.69
CA VAL A 377 6.10 0.65 -9.56
C VAL A 377 5.40 1.09 -10.85
N PRO A 378 5.38 2.39 -11.18
CA PRO A 378 4.80 2.86 -12.43
C PRO A 378 5.52 2.28 -13.65
N LEU A 379 4.75 1.82 -14.63
CA LEU A 379 5.23 1.40 -15.96
C LEU A 379 5.00 2.49 -16.99
N SER A 380 3.89 3.21 -16.87
CA SER A 380 3.52 4.38 -17.69
C SER A 380 2.75 5.39 -16.84
N SER A 381 2.17 6.41 -17.47
CA SER A 381 1.25 7.36 -16.80
C SER A 381 -0.07 6.70 -16.38
N THR A 382 -0.43 5.58 -16.98
CA THR A 382 -1.71 4.87 -16.84
C THR A 382 -1.59 3.49 -16.23
N LEU A 383 -0.40 2.87 -16.24
CA LEU A 383 -0.15 1.52 -15.74
C LEU A 383 0.91 1.49 -14.64
N ALA A 384 0.71 0.62 -13.66
CA ALA A 384 1.71 0.28 -12.66
C ALA A 384 1.72 -1.22 -12.36
N ILE A 385 2.88 -1.75 -11.98
CA ILE A 385 3.03 -3.12 -11.52
C ILE A 385 3.22 -3.15 -10.00
N GLY A 386 2.44 -3.98 -9.31
CA GLY A 386 2.67 -4.35 -7.92
C GLY A 386 3.71 -5.46 -7.86
N VAL A 387 4.87 -5.21 -7.25
CA VAL A 387 5.94 -6.20 -7.13
C VAL A 387 6.24 -6.47 -5.66
N PRO A 388 6.08 -7.73 -5.21
CA PRO A 388 6.58 -8.17 -3.92
C PRO A 388 8.10 -8.01 -3.81
N PHE A 389 8.54 -7.18 -2.87
CA PHE A 389 9.96 -6.88 -2.64
C PHE A 389 10.51 -7.49 -1.34
N ALA A 390 9.60 -8.01 -0.52
CA ALA A 390 9.90 -8.57 0.78
C ALA A 390 8.98 -9.77 1.07
N ARG A 391 9.27 -10.52 2.13
CA ARG A 391 8.44 -11.64 2.58
C ARG A 391 8.21 -11.60 4.08
N SER A 392 6.99 -11.88 4.50
CA SER A 392 6.67 -12.07 5.92
C SER A 392 7.19 -13.43 6.42
N ILE A 393 7.60 -13.47 7.68
CA ILE A 393 8.02 -14.69 8.39
C ILE A 393 7.43 -14.59 9.79
N ASN A 394 6.59 -15.55 10.17
CA ASN A 394 6.08 -15.60 11.54
C ASN A 394 7.12 -16.27 12.45
N PRO A 395 7.51 -15.67 13.57
CA PRO A 395 8.58 -16.17 14.43
C PRO A 395 8.23 -17.48 15.17
N VAL A 396 6.93 -17.78 15.34
CA VAL A 396 6.47 -19.01 16.00
C VAL A 396 6.51 -20.20 15.05
N THR A 397 6.06 -19.99 13.80
CA THR A 397 5.95 -21.07 12.81
C THR A 397 7.18 -21.18 11.90
N GLY A 398 8.03 -20.15 11.82
CA GLY A 398 9.14 -20.05 10.88
C GLY A 398 8.73 -19.90 9.41
N THR A 399 7.42 -19.72 9.14
CA THR A 399 6.86 -19.66 7.79
C THR A 399 5.80 -18.55 7.68
N ASN A 400 4.99 -18.59 6.64
CA ASN A 400 3.90 -17.64 6.42
C ASN A 400 2.73 -18.31 5.68
N TRP A 401 1.72 -17.52 5.34
CA TRP A 401 0.47 -17.96 4.69
C TRP A 401 0.46 -17.84 3.16
N GLN A 402 1.62 -17.61 2.53
CA GLN A 402 1.70 -17.45 1.07
C GLN A 402 1.14 -18.67 0.32
N GLY A 403 0.19 -18.42 -0.56
CA GLY A 403 -0.44 -19.41 -1.43
C GLY A 403 -1.51 -20.28 -0.74
N THR A 404 -1.37 -20.58 0.55
CA THR A 404 -2.30 -21.45 1.29
C THR A 404 -3.40 -20.68 2.01
N GLY A 405 -3.13 -19.42 2.37
CA GLY A 405 -3.95 -18.66 3.30
C GLY A 405 -3.79 -19.09 4.75
N VAL A 406 -4.44 -18.38 5.65
CA VAL A 406 -4.60 -18.76 7.06
C VAL A 406 -5.74 -19.75 7.14
N MET A 407 -5.44 -20.96 7.61
CA MET A 407 -6.46 -22.00 7.76
C MET A 407 -7.28 -21.75 9.04
N PRO A 408 -8.62 -21.79 8.97
CA PRO A 408 -9.44 -21.58 10.16
C PRO A 408 -9.37 -22.76 11.14
N ASP A 409 -9.45 -22.47 12.45
CA ASP A 409 -9.58 -23.48 13.50
C ASP A 409 -10.98 -24.14 13.46
N VAL A 410 -11.98 -23.37 12.98
CA VAL A 410 -13.34 -23.85 12.75
C VAL A 410 -13.75 -23.52 11.32
N ALA A 411 -13.66 -24.50 10.44
CA ALA A 411 -13.98 -24.36 9.04
C ALA A 411 -15.50 -24.35 8.83
N VAL A 412 -16.03 -23.20 8.36
CA VAL A 412 -17.42 -23.00 7.99
C VAL A 412 -17.50 -22.01 6.83
N PRO A 413 -18.57 -22.02 6.02
CA PRO A 413 -18.76 -20.97 5.01
C PRO A 413 -18.73 -19.57 5.64
N ALA A 414 -18.12 -18.61 4.96
CA ALA A 414 -17.96 -17.23 5.46
C ALA A 414 -19.30 -16.61 5.93
N GLY A 415 -20.40 -16.92 5.24
CA GLY A 415 -21.74 -16.46 5.63
C GLY A 415 -22.21 -16.96 6.99
N GLN A 416 -21.71 -18.10 7.48
CA GLN A 416 -22.06 -18.72 8.77
C GLN A 416 -21.09 -18.36 9.90
N ALA A 417 -19.89 -17.85 9.56
CA ALA A 417 -18.82 -17.62 10.53
C ALA A 417 -19.25 -16.71 11.69
N TYR A 418 -20.05 -15.67 11.42
CA TYR A 418 -20.56 -14.77 12.45
C TYR A 418 -21.47 -15.50 13.45
N ASP A 419 -22.43 -16.28 12.96
CA ASP A 419 -23.39 -16.96 13.82
C ASP A 419 -22.71 -18.03 14.69
N VAL A 420 -21.75 -18.76 14.11
CA VAL A 420 -20.94 -19.73 14.86
C VAL A 420 -20.11 -19.07 15.94
N ALA A 421 -19.40 -17.98 15.61
CA ALA A 421 -18.57 -17.25 16.57
C ALA A 421 -19.43 -16.65 17.70
N TYR A 422 -20.57 -16.05 17.33
CA TYR A 422 -21.44 -15.42 18.31
C TYR A 422 -22.09 -16.46 19.24
N ALA A 423 -22.54 -17.60 18.71
CA ALA A 423 -23.04 -18.70 19.55
C ALA A 423 -21.97 -19.20 20.53
N LYS A 424 -20.70 -19.34 20.09
CA LYS A 424 -19.57 -19.69 20.97
C LYS A 424 -19.35 -18.63 22.05
N ALA A 425 -19.38 -17.35 21.69
CA ALA A 425 -19.24 -16.25 22.63
C ALA A 425 -20.35 -16.24 23.69
N LEU A 426 -21.61 -16.41 23.27
CA LEU A 426 -22.75 -16.48 24.19
C LEU A 426 -22.67 -17.67 25.15
N ARG A 427 -22.26 -18.86 24.67
CA ARG A 427 -22.03 -20.03 25.55
C ARG A 427 -20.93 -19.75 26.57
N HIS A 428 -19.85 -19.08 26.14
CA HIS A 428 -18.80 -18.66 27.06
C HIS A 428 -19.35 -17.72 28.14
N VAL A 429 -20.11 -16.70 27.77
CA VAL A 429 -20.76 -15.76 28.70
C VAL A 429 -21.65 -16.52 29.71
N LEU A 430 -22.38 -17.52 29.27
CA LEU A 430 -23.24 -18.35 30.15
C LEU A 430 -22.42 -19.32 31.03
N SER A 431 -21.20 -19.62 30.71
CA SER A 431 -20.31 -20.50 31.47
C SER A 431 -19.54 -19.80 32.59
N ILE A 432 -19.52 -18.47 32.60
CA ILE A 432 -18.82 -17.65 33.59
C ILE A 432 -19.81 -16.90 34.49
N SER A 433 -19.33 -16.36 35.61
CA SER A 433 -20.17 -15.55 36.51
C SER A 433 -20.38 -14.15 35.91
N VAL A 434 -21.61 -13.87 35.47
CA VAL A 434 -22.01 -12.57 34.92
C VAL A 434 -23.25 -12.06 35.62
N PRO A 435 -23.57 -10.74 35.59
CA PRO A 435 -24.81 -10.19 36.12
C PRO A 435 -26.03 -10.84 35.48
N PRO A 436 -27.14 -11.10 36.22
CA PRO A 436 -28.32 -11.74 35.71
C PRO A 436 -28.90 -11.15 34.40
N PRO A 437 -28.97 -9.80 34.21
CA PRO A 437 -29.44 -9.22 32.96
C PRO A 437 -28.61 -9.64 31.74
N ILE A 438 -27.28 -9.74 31.91
CA ILE A 438 -26.36 -10.17 30.83
C ILE A 438 -26.57 -11.65 30.52
N ALA A 439 -26.78 -12.49 31.55
CA ALA A 439 -27.08 -13.91 31.35
C ALA A 439 -28.45 -14.12 30.65
N ASP A 440 -29.42 -13.26 30.93
CA ASP A 440 -30.74 -13.29 30.26
C ASP A 440 -30.58 -12.87 28.78
N GLU A 441 -29.94 -11.76 28.50
CA GLU A 441 -29.58 -11.34 27.12
C GLU A 441 -28.87 -12.48 26.36
N ALA A 442 -27.88 -13.13 26.99
CA ALA A 442 -27.12 -14.20 26.34
C ALA A 442 -27.96 -15.43 26.03
N ARG A 443 -28.91 -15.81 26.93
CA ARG A 443 -29.84 -16.93 26.71
C ARG A 443 -30.82 -16.64 25.56
N ASP A 444 -31.41 -15.45 25.56
CA ASP A 444 -32.35 -15.02 24.54
C ASP A 444 -31.70 -14.93 23.17
N ALA A 445 -30.51 -14.30 23.10
CA ALA A 445 -29.76 -14.21 21.87
C ALA A 445 -29.33 -15.59 21.33
N LEU A 446 -28.93 -16.52 22.20
CA LEU A 446 -28.56 -17.89 21.81
C LEU A 446 -29.81 -18.69 21.36
N ALA A 447 -30.95 -18.52 22.01
CA ALA A 447 -32.23 -19.17 21.63
C ALA A 447 -32.74 -18.69 20.27
N ALA A 448 -32.46 -17.45 19.90
CA ALA A 448 -32.85 -16.88 18.60
C ALA A 448 -31.95 -17.39 17.43
N ARG A 449 -30.85 -18.12 17.71
CA ARG A 449 -29.96 -18.66 16.66
C ARG A 449 -30.56 -19.93 16.01
N PRO A 450 -30.13 -20.26 14.75
CA PRO A 450 -30.50 -21.51 14.09
C PRO A 450 -30.24 -22.76 14.96
N ALA A 451 -31.05 -23.78 14.84
CA ALA A 451 -30.98 -24.98 15.70
C ALA A 451 -29.59 -25.68 15.59
N ALA A 452 -28.97 -25.66 14.41
CA ALA A 452 -27.64 -26.24 14.17
C ALA A 452 -26.51 -25.55 14.98
N GLU A 453 -26.73 -24.35 15.49
CA GLU A 453 -25.73 -23.54 16.21
C GLU A 453 -26.01 -23.46 17.72
N ARG A 454 -27.13 -24.02 18.17
CA ARG A 454 -27.56 -24.08 19.59
C ARG A 454 -26.97 -25.25 20.37
N GLY A 455 -26.43 -26.26 19.67
CA GLY A 455 -25.89 -27.50 20.21
C GLY A 455 -24.45 -27.44 20.75
#